data_7b8715061eb89e4037d8c2fa87c18b58
#
_entry.id   7b8715061eb89e4037d8c2fa87c18b58
#
_cell.length_a   1.000
_cell.length_b   1.000
_cell.length_c   1.000
_cell.angle_alpha   90.00
_cell.angle_beta   90.00
_cell.angle_gamma   90.00
#
_symmetry.space_group_name_H-M   'P 1'
#
loop_
_entity.id
_entity.type
_entity.pdbx_description
1 polymer ?
#
loop_
_entity_poly.entity_id
_entity_poly.type
_entity_poly.pdbx_seq_one_letter_code
_entity_poly.pdbx_strand_id
1 'polypeptide(L)'
;MTHGSFCWNELMTPDVAAAKAFYGAALGWTFTEEDMGDNGLYTLAHTAGEEKPVAGIYEWPESQPGSRDWFPYVAVDDIDAAVGKVAPAGGKVLRGPWAIQGVGKIAIVLDAAGSAIGYLEPEPR
;
A
#
# COMPACT_ATOMS: atom_id res chain seq x y z
N MET A 1 -14.19 5.55 -5.19
CA MET A 1 -14.13 4.20 -4.59
C MET A 1 -15.03 4.16 -3.37
N THR A 2 -15.67 3.04 -3.15
CA THR A 2 -16.60 2.88 -2.02
C THR A 2 -15.85 2.79 -0.70
N HIS A 3 -16.28 3.56 0.28
CA HIS A 3 -15.73 3.49 1.62
C HIS A 3 -15.75 2.05 2.15
N GLY A 4 -14.63 1.59 2.66
CA GLY A 4 -14.48 0.25 3.21
C GLY A 4 -14.15 -0.84 2.19
N SER A 5 -14.07 -0.53 0.89
CA SER A 5 -13.70 -1.53 -0.11
C SER A 5 -12.18 -1.62 -0.23
N PHE A 6 -11.68 -2.82 -0.54
CA PHE A 6 -10.26 -2.96 -0.86
C PHE A 6 -9.97 -2.23 -2.17
N CYS A 7 -8.90 -1.45 -2.19
CA CYS A 7 -8.59 -0.61 -3.34
C CYS A 7 -7.16 -0.74 -3.84
N TRP A 8 -6.27 -1.33 -3.07
CA TRP A 8 -4.87 -1.44 -3.45
C TRP A 8 -4.18 -2.57 -2.70
N ASN A 9 -3.14 -3.13 -3.31
CA ASN A 9 -2.27 -4.12 -2.67
C ASN A 9 -0.83 -3.68 -2.86
N GLU A 10 -0.03 -3.82 -1.82
CA GLU A 10 1.36 -3.39 -1.86
C GLU A 10 2.26 -4.46 -1.27
N LEU A 11 3.34 -4.76 -1.98
CA LEU A 11 4.37 -5.63 -1.44
C LEU A 11 5.47 -4.76 -0.84
N MET A 12 5.77 -4.99 0.42
CA MET A 12 6.95 -4.43 1.07
C MET A 12 8.06 -5.46 0.96
N THR A 13 9.20 -5.10 0.38
CA THR A 13 10.29 -6.06 0.19
C THR A 13 11.65 -5.36 0.29
N PRO A 14 12.66 -6.02 0.88
CA PRO A 14 14.01 -5.47 0.87
C PRO A 14 14.72 -5.64 -0.48
N ASP A 15 14.14 -6.42 -1.40
CA ASP A 15 14.76 -6.70 -2.70
C ASP A 15 13.72 -6.63 -3.81
N VAL A 16 13.51 -5.41 -4.33
CA VAL A 16 12.56 -5.15 -5.40
C VAL A 16 12.94 -5.89 -6.68
N ALA A 17 14.24 -5.97 -6.99
CA ALA A 17 14.70 -6.66 -8.20
C ALA A 17 14.35 -8.14 -8.18
N ALA A 18 14.53 -8.80 -7.03
CA ALA A 18 14.16 -10.22 -6.87
C ALA A 18 12.66 -10.42 -7.01
N ALA A 19 11.86 -9.52 -6.44
CA ALA A 19 10.40 -9.58 -6.56
C ALA A 19 9.95 -9.45 -8.01
N LYS A 20 10.50 -8.49 -8.73
CA LYS A 20 10.20 -8.29 -10.16
C LYS A 20 10.55 -9.52 -10.98
N ALA A 21 11.73 -10.10 -10.75
CA ALA A 21 12.16 -11.29 -11.47
C ALA A 21 11.23 -12.47 -11.19
N PHE A 22 10.87 -12.66 -9.93
CA PHE A 22 9.98 -13.77 -9.54
C PHE A 22 8.58 -13.62 -10.14
N TYR A 23 7.94 -12.48 -9.92
CA TYR A 23 6.56 -12.30 -10.38
C TYR A 23 6.46 -12.17 -11.90
N GLY A 24 7.49 -11.63 -12.53
CA GLY A 24 7.57 -11.61 -13.98
C GLY A 24 7.63 -13.01 -14.57
N ALA A 25 8.46 -13.88 -13.99
CA ALA A 25 8.61 -15.27 -14.47
C ALA A 25 7.39 -16.12 -14.10
N ALA A 26 6.89 -15.98 -12.88
CA ALA A 26 5.83 -16.87 -12.36
C ALA A 26 4.44 -16.47 -12.85
N LEU A 27 4.15 -15.17 -13.00
CA LEU A 27 2.82 -14.68 -13.31
C LEU A 27 2.74 -13.92 -14.65
N GLY A 28 3.87 -13.61 -15.25
CA GLY A 28 3.89 -12.80 -16.45
C GLY A 28 3.61 -11.33 -16.19
N TRP A 29 3.75 -10.86 -14.97
CA TRP A 29 3.59 -9.44 -14.65
C TRP A 29 4.64 -8.61 -15.35
N THR A 30 4.26 -7.40 -15.73
CA THR A 30 5.18 -6.37 -16.23
C THR A 30 5.24 -5.23 -15.21
N PHE A 31 6.28 -4.39 -15.32
CA PHE A 31 6.52 -3.39 -14.27
C PHE A 31 6.85 -2.04 -14.88
N THR A 32 6.35 -0.99 -14.24
CA THR A 32 6.74 0.39 -14.51
C THR A 32 7.21 1.02 -13.20
N GLU A 33 7.95 2.11 -13.29
CA GLU A 33 8.44 2.80 -12.10
C GLU A 33 7.98 4.25 -12.10
N GLU A 34 7.63 4.76 -10.93
CA GLU A 34 7.27 6.15 -10.76
C GLU A 34 8.18 6.79 -9.72
N ASP A 35 8.60 8.01 -10.00
CA ASP A 35 9.38 8.80 -9.06
C ASP A 35 8.41 9.51 -8.12
N MET A 36 8.45 9.14 -6.84
CA MET A 36 7.60 9.68 -5.80
C MET A 36 8.30 10.80 -5.02
N GLY A 37 9.31 11.44 -5.61
CA GLY A 37 10.04 12.51 -4.96
C GLY A 37 10.80 12.03 -3.74
N ASP A 38 10.54 12.63 -2.59
CA ASP A 38 11.22 12.29 -1.34
C ASP A 38 10.92 10.86 -0.88
N ASN A 39 9.88 10.24 -1.41
CA ASN A 39 9.53 8.86 -1.08
C ASN A 39 10.24 7.82 -1.97
N GLY A 40 11.10 8.28 -2.89
CA GLY A 40 11.90 7.40 -3.75
C GLY A 40 11.15 6.84 -4.94
N LEU A 41 11.65 5.75 -5.49
CA LEU A 41 11.02 5.08 -6.63
C LEU A 41 9.98 4.08 -6.16
N TYR A 42 8.85 4.07 -6.83
CA TYR A 42 7.77 3.14 -6.56
C TYR A 42 7.53 2.29 -7.80
N THR A 43 7.54 0.98 -7.62
CA THR A 43 7.32 0.04 -8.73
C THR A 43 5.84 -0.32 -8.80
N LEU A 44 5.27 -0.22 -10.00
CA LEU A 44 3.90 -0.62 -10.26
C LEU A 44 3.90 -1.93 -11.03
N ALA A 45 3.09 -2.88 -10.58
CA ALA A 45 2.93 -4.17 -11.24
C ALA A 45 1.66 -4.15 -12.10
N HIS A 46 1.79 -4.69 -13.30
CA HIS A 46 0.68 -4.78 -14.26
C HIS A 46 0.52 -6.21 -14.69
N THR A 47 -0.72 -6.64 -14.93
CA THR A 47 -0.93 -7.91 -15.64
C THR A 47 -0.54 -7.74 -17.10
N ALA A 48 -0.24 -8.85 -17.77
CA ALA A 48 0.27 -8.79 -19.14
C ALA A 48 -0.69 -8.03 -20.06
N GLY A 49 -0.16 -7.00 -20.73
CA GLY A 49 -0.93 -6.23 -21.69
C GLY A 49 -1.86 -5.17 -21.11
N GLU A 50 -1.90 -5.00 -19.79
CA GLU A 50 -2.78 -4.02 -19.16
C GLU A 50 -2.02 -2.78 -18.71
N GLU A 51 -2.56 -1.61 -19.00
CA GLU A 51 -1.95 -0.34 -18.58
C GLU A 51 -2.20 -0.04 -17.12
N LYS A 52 -3.36 -0.44 -16.59
CA LYS A 52 -3.72 -0.16 -15.22
C LYS A 52 -2.96 -1.09 -14.28
N PRO A 53 -2.26 -0.55 -13.28
CA PRO A 53 -1.55 -1.39 -12.33
C PRO A 53 -2.51 -2.12 -11.39
N VAL A 54 -2.07 -3.29 -10.91
CA VAL A 54 -2.84 -4.09 -9.94
C VAL A 54 -2.22 -4.08 -8.56
N ALA A 55 -0.95 -3.70 -8.44
CA ALA A 55 -0.25 -3.67 -7.16
C ALA A 55 0.95 -2.74 -7.22
N GLY A 56 1.42 -2.36 -6.06
CA GLY A 56 2.68 -1.63 -5.91
C GLY A 56 3.71 -2.50 -5.23
N ILE A 57 4.98 -2.22 -5.48
CA ILE A 57 6.11 -2.87 -4.81
C ILE A 57 7.00 -1.76 -4.25
N TYR A 58 7.19 -1.77 -2.95
CA TYR A 58 7.96 -0.74 -2.28
C TYR A 58 9.16 -1.34 -1.57
N GLU A 59 10.33 -0.72 -1.74
CA GLU A 59 11.53 -1.16 -1.04
C GLU A 59 11.39 -0.81 0.43
N TRP A 60 11.46 -1.82 1.29
CA TRP A 60 11.30 -1.65 2.73
C TRP A 60 12.49 -2.28 3.42
N PRO A 61 13.19 -1.55 4.31
CA PRO A 61 14.39 -2.09 4.95
C PRO A 61 14.14 -3.42 5.63
N GLU A 62 15.05 -4.36 5.44
CA GLU A 62 14.95 -5.70 6.01
C GLU A 62 14.80 -5.70 7.53
N SER A 63 15.38 -4.69 8.19
CA SER A 63 15.30 -4.55 9.64
C SER A 63 13.93 -4.08 10.16
N GLN A 64 13.04 -3.65 9.26
CA GLN A 64 11.73 -3.14 9.66
C GLN A 64 10.69 -4.25 9.69
N PRO A 65 9.73 -4.23 10.64
CA PRO A 65 8.61 -5.17 10.64
C PRO A 65 7.82 -5.07 9.32
N GLY A 66 7.35 -6.21 8.81
CA GLY A 66 6.58 -6.26 7.59
C GLY A 66 7.39 -6.18 6.32
N SER A 67 8.72 -6.34 6.40
CA SER A 67 9.62 -6.16 5.26
C SER A 67 9.49 -7.21 4.16
N ARG A 68 8.65 -8.23 4.33
CA ARG A 68 8.43 -9.28 3.33
C ARG A 68 6.97 -9.63 3.17
N ASP A 69 6.08 -8.66 3.43
CA ASP A 69 4.65 -8.93 3.46
C ASP A 69 3.90 -8.21 2.36
N TRP A 70 2.85 -8.85 1.87
CA TRP A 70 1.82 -8.20 1.09
C TRP A 70 0.89 -7.43 2.03
N PHE A 71 0.47 -6.24 1.61
CA PHE A 71 -0.26 -5.30 2.47
C PHE A 71 -1.46 -4.74 1.72
N PRO A 72 -2.70 -5.05 2.13
CA PRO A 72 -3.88 -4.51 1.48
C PRO A 72 -4.25 -3.15 2.06
N TYR A 73 -4.88 -2.32 1.20
CA TYR A 73 -5.44 -1.04 1.61
C TYR A 73 -6.94 -1.01 1.34
N VAL A 74 -7.69 -0.42 2.25
CA VAL A 74 -9.11 -0.13 2.04
C VAL A 74 -9.31 1.36 1.81
N ALA A 75 -10.24 1.70 0.93
CA ALA A 75 -10.60 3.08 0.67
C ALA A 75 -11.43 3.63 1.83
N VAL A 76 -11.14 4.85 2.24
CA VAL A 76 -11.94 5.56 3.25
C VAL A 76 -12.30 6.94 2.72
N ASP A 77 -13.47 7.43 3.08
CA ASP A 77 -13.95 8.74 2.64
C ASP A 77 -13.21 9.87 3.34
N ASP A 78 -12.92 9.69 4.63
CA ASP A 78 -12.25 10.67 5.48
C ASP A 78 -11.30 9.92 6.39
N ILE A 79 -10.01 10.01 6.08
CA ILE A 79 -9.01 9.22 6.80
C ILE A 79 -8.86 9.66 8.26
N ASP A 80 -9.02 10.93 8.56
CA ASP A 80 -8.91 11.39 9.94
C ASP A 80 -10.05 10.83 10.78
N ALA A 81 -11.27 10.81 10.23
CA ALA A 81 -12.41 10.20 10.91
C ALA A 81 -12.22 8.69 11.07
N ALA A 82 -11.73 8.02 10.01
CA ALA A 82 -11.48 6.56 10.06
C ALA A 82 -10.43 6.21 11.12
N VAL A 83 -9.33 6.96 11.16
CA VAL A 83 -8.26 6.74 12.13
C VAL A 83 -8.76 6.99 13.56
N GLY A 84 -9.62 8.00 13.74
CA GLY A 84 -10.21 8.30 15.05
C GLY A 84 -11.08 7.20 15.63
N LYS A 85 -11.54 6.27 14.79
CA LYS A 85 -12.37 5.14 15.24
C LYS A 85 -11.57 3.89 15.57
N VAL A 86 -10.27 3.87 15.29
CA VAL A 86 -9.42 2.68 15.46
C VAL A 86 -9.28 2.29 16.92
N ALA A 87 -8.82 3.21 17.77
CA ALA A 87 -8.61 2.91 19.19
C ALA A 87 -9.94 2.56 19.91
N PRO A 88 -11.05 3.32 19.73
CA PRO A 88 -12.30 2.92 20.34
C PRO A 88 -12.82 1.54 19.91
N ALA A 89 -12.45 1.10 18.70
CA ALA A 89 -12.82 -0.22 18.20
C ALA A 89 -11.87 -1.34 18.64
N GLY A 90 -10.85 -1.02 19.42
CA GLY A 90 -9.92 -2.01 19.96
C GLY A 90 -8.62 -2.16 19.17
N GLY A 91 -8.43 -1.35 18.15
CA GLY A 91 -7.22 -1.40 17.32
C GLY A 91 -6.17 -0.38 17.76
N LYS A 92 -5.16 -0.23 16.92
CA LYS A 92 -4.06 0.69 17.17
C LYS A 92 -3.58 1.33 15.89
N VAL A 93 -3.36 2.63 15.90
CA VAL A 93 -2.76 3.33 14.77
C VAL A 93 -1.24 3.15 14.85
N LEU A 94 -0.64 2.52 13.83
CA LEU A 94 0.81 2.33 13.77
C LEU A 94 1.49 3.53 13.15
N ARG A 95 0.90 4.10 12.11
CA ARG A 95 1.50 5.22 11.39
C ARG A 95 0.45 6.04 10.68
N GLY A 96 0.66 7.36 10.65
CA GLY A 96 -0.12 8.27 9.84
C GLY A 96 -1.25 8.95 10.59
N PRO A 97 -2.12 9.67 9.87
CA PRO A 97 -2.11 9.78 8.40
C PRO A 97 -0.97 10.66 7.86
N TRP A 98 -0.57 10.36 6.62
CA TRP A 98 0.35 11.23 5.89
C TRP A 98 -0.02 11.26 4.41
N ALA A 99 0.34 12.37 3.73
CA ALA A 99 -0.02 12.56 2.33
C ALA A 99 1.08 12.03 1.40
N ILE A 100 0.65 11.40 0.31
CA ILE A 100 1.53 11.01 -0.79
C ILE A 100 0.99 11.68 -2.04
N GLN A 101 1.80 12.56 -2.63
CA GLN A 101 1.41 13.30 -3.82
C GLN A 101 1.03 12.34 -4.96
N GLY A 102 -0.10 12.58 -5.59
CA GLY A 102 -0.61 11.75 -6.68
C GLY A 102 -1.39 10.52 -6.24
N VAL A 103 -1.39 10.22 -4.95
CA VAL A 103 -2.05 9.03 -4.39
C VAL A 103 -3.19 9.42 -3.47
N GLY A 104 -2.90 10.21 -2.44
CA GLY A 104 -3.84 10.61 -1.43
C GLY A 104 -3.21 10.56 -0.05
N LYS A 105 -4.03 10.33 0.95
CA LYS A 105 -3.57 10.18 2.34
C LYS A 105 -3.65 8.73 2.75
N ILE A 106 -2.62 8.24 3.43
CA ILE A 106 -2.58 6.86 3.89
C ILE A 106 -2.30 6.78 5.38
N ALA A 107 -2.72 5.67 5.97
CA ALA A 107 -2.43 5.35 7.36
C ALA A 107 -2.32 3.84 7.49
N ILE A 108 -1.56 3.37 8.47
CA ILE A 108 -1.38 1.96 8.76
C ILE A 108 -1.90 1.69 10.16
N VAL A 109 -2.81 0.74 10.28
CA VAL A 109 -3.45 0.44 11.56
C VAL A 109 -3.40 -1.06 11.84
N LEU A 110 -3.53 -1.42 13.11
CA LEU A 110 -3.78 -2.80 13.53
C LEU A 110 -5.25 -2.93 13.90
N ASP A 111 -5.87 -4.02 13.48
CA ASP A 111 -7.23 -4.33 13.92
C ASP A 111 -7.21 -4.83 15.37
N ALA A 112 -8.38 -5.17 15.89
CA ALA A 112 -8.52 -5.56 17.30
C ALA A 112 -7.77 -6.83 17.67
N ALA A 113 -7.43 -7.66 16.68
CA ALA A 113 -6.66 -8.89 16.89
C ALA A 113 -5.18 -8.72 16.57
N GLY A 114 -4.77 -7.54 16.13
CA GLY A 114 -3.36 -7.24 15.84
C GLY A 114 -2.93 -7.44 14.41
N SER A 115 -3.87 -7.60 13.48
CA SER A 115 -3.54 -7.71 12.04
C SER A 115 -3.44 -6.32 11.41
N ALA A 116 -2.45 -6.14 10.54
CA ALA A 116 -2.21 -4.85 9.92
C ALA A 116 -3.02 -4.67 8.64
N ILE A 117 -3.51 -3.45 8.43
CA ILE A 117 -4.20 -3.06 7.21
C ILE A 117 -3.95 -1.58 6.95
N GLY A 118 -3.96 -1.18 5.69
CA GLY A 118 -3.82 0.21 5.30
C GLY A 118 -5.15 0.88 5.02
N TYR A 119 -5.21 2.17 5.33
CA TYR A 119 -6.32 3.04 4.93
C TYR A 119 -5.81 3.99 3.85
N LEU A 120 -6.63 4.23 2.85
CA LEU A 120 -6.31 5.16 1.77
C LEU A 120 -7.49 6.08 1.51
N GLU A 121 -7.29 7.39 1.69
CA GLU A 121 -8.23 8.39 1.21
C GLU A 121 -7.67 8.91 -0.11
N PRO A 122 -8.30 8.56 -1.27
CA PRO A 122 -7.76 8.96 -2.56
C PRO A 122 -7.77 10.47 -2.73
N GLU A 123 -6.81 10.99 -3.50
CA GLU A 123 -6.83 12.41 -3.85
C GLU A 123 -8.11 12.75 -4.61
N PRO A 124 -8.70 13.92 -4.38
CA PRO A 124 -9.83 14.39 -5.18
C PRO A 124 -9.43 14.46 -6.65
N ARG A 125 -10.36 14.15 -7.53
CA ARG A 125 -10.16 14.27 -8.96
C ARG A 125 -10.55 15.67 -9.43
#